data_8796f3caac2f59ce525987c736ef749d
#
_entry.id   8796f3caac2f59ce525987c736ef749d
#
_cell.length_a   1.000
_cell.length_b   1.000
_cell.length_c   1.000
_cell.angle_alpha   90.00
_cell.angle_beta   90.00
_cell.angle_gamma   90.00
#
_symmetry.space_group_name_H-M   'P 1'
#
loop_
_entity.id
_entity.type
_entity.pdbx_description
1 polymer ?
#
loop_
_entity_poly.entity_id
_entity_poly.type
_entity_poly.pdbx_seq_one_letter_code
_entity_poly.pdbx_strand_id
1 'polypeptide(L)'
;NGDGVFTENILPSFLDRPGSTSSALADVDNDGDLDLYITNYKRLAMRDSLPPPVISFDNTLMELTNNRWIVMPPFNKEYETEVRNNILLRFEMAEVDQFYLNDGKGNFKLIDITQSHFTDENGQSIEEHLRDWGLMAQFRDINNDTHPDIYICNDFESPDRAWINNG
;
A
#
# COMPACT_ATOMS: atom_id res chain seq x y z
N ASN A 1 26.39 -13.57 -0.14
CA ASN A 1 27.80 -13.89 -0.46
C ASN A 1 28.17 -15.34 -0.12
N GLY A 2 27.28 -16.09 0.58
CA GLY A 2 27.53 -17.48 0.93
C GLY A 2 28.58 -17.72 2.03
N ASP A 3 29.15 -16.66 2.54
CA ASP A 3 30.15 -16.67 3.64
C ASP A 3 29.54 -16.39 5.02
N GLY A 4 28.22 -16.14 5.08
CA GLY A 4 27.50 -15.81 6.31
C GLY A 4 27.72 -14.36 6.78
N VAL A 5 28.35 -13.52 5.98
CA VAL A 5 28.53 -12.10 6.29
C VAL A 5 27.42 -11.31 5.62
N PHE A 6 26.65 -10.54 6.41
CA PHE A 6 25.61 -9.64 5.93
C PHE A 6 26.10 -8.21 5.99
N THR A 7 25.88 -7.47 4.91
CA THR A 7 26.15 -6.04 4.83
C THR A 7 24.82 -5.32 4.75
N GLU A 8 24.62 -4.33 5.62
CA GLU A 8 23.43 -3.50 5.57
C GLU A 8 23.43 -2.66 4.29
N ASN A 9 22.33 -2.71 3.55
CA ASN A 9 22.08 -1.86 2.40
C ASN A 9 20.73 -1.17 2.62
N ILE A 10 20.77 0.14 2.85
CA ILE A 10 19.56 0.93 3.10
C ILE A 10 19.05 1.49 1.78
N LEU A 11 17.86 1.06 1.39
CA LEU A 11 17.16 1.65 0.24
C LEU A 11 16.73 3.08 0.60
N PRO A 12 17.08 4.10 -0.19
CA PRO A 12 16.77 5.50 0.14
C PRO A 12 15.30 5.78 0.41
N SER A 13 14.40 5.10 -0.30
CA SER A 13 12.96 5.21 -0.13
C SER A 13 12.41 4.56 1.15
N PHE A 14 13.23 3.76 1.84
CA PHE A 14 12.85 3.14 3.12
C PHE A 14 12.90 4.10 4.31
N LEU A 15 13.71 5.14 4.22
CA LEU A 15 13.99 6.04 5.35
C LEU A 15 12.76 6.86 5.78
N ASP A 16 11.81 7.07 4.88
CA ASP A 16 10.63 7.91 5.12
C ASP A 16 9.33 7.10 5.35
N ARG A 17 9.40 5.76 5.38
CA ARG A 17 8.22 4.89 5.39
C ARG A 17 8.17 4.00 6.62
N PRO A 18 7.58 4.48 7.65
CA PRO A 18 7.37 3.69 8.85
C PRO A 18 6.07 2.91 8.80
N GLY A 19 6.12 1.68 9.28
CA GLY A 19 4.95 0.84 9.45
C GLY A 19 4.91 -0.37 8.52
N SER A 20 6.04 -0.73 7.90
CA SER A 20 6.14 -1.97 7.11
C SER A 20 5.86 -3.18 7.97
N THR A 21 4.96 -4.04 7.51
CA THR A 21 4.47 -5.20 8.23
C THR A 21 4.99 -6.50 7.65
N SER A 22 5.09 -6.58 6.34
CA SER A 22 5.52 -7.78 5.64
C SER A 22 6.28 -7.43 4.36
N SER A 23 7.06 -8.39 3.87
CA SER A 23 7.68 -8.33 2.56
C SER A 23 7.57 -9.67 1.85
N ALA A 24 7.48 -9.62 0.52
CA ALA A 24 7.45 -10.79 -0.34
C ALA A 24 8.44 -10.61 -1.50
N LEU A 25 9.03 -11.70 -1.95
CA LEU A 25 10.00 -11.74 -3.04
C LEU A 25 9.54 -12.71 -4.13
N ALA A 26 9.64 -12.30 -5.39
CA ALA A 26 9.50 -13.14 -6.57
C ALA A 26 10.20 -12.48 -7.76
N ASP A 27 10.51 -13.28 -8.77
CA ASP A 27 10.96 -12.81 -10.09
C ASP A 27 9.68 -12.49 -10.89
N VAL A 28 9.27 -11.19 -10.89
CA VAL A 28 7.97 -10.79 -11.44
C VAL A 28 8.02 -10.43 -12.94
N ASP A 29 9.20 -10.12 -13.45
CA ASP A 29 9.42 -9.79 -14.87
C ASP A 29 10.21 -10.85 -15.63
N ASN A 30 10.50 -11.99 -14.99
CA ASN A 30 11.20 -13.15 -15.53
C ASN A 30 12.64 -12.85 -16.01
N ASP A 31 13.33 -11.93 -15.34
CA ASP A 31 14.72 -11.59 -15.66
C ASP A 31 15.75 -12.42 -14.88
N GLY A 32 15.29 -13.25 -13.93
CA GLY A 32 16.08 -14.22 -13.17
C GLY A 32 16.54 -13.70 -11.82
N ASP A 33 16.12 -12.52 -11.38
CA ASP A 33 16.39 -12.03 -10.04
C ASP A 33 15.10 -11.79 -9.22
N LEU A 34 15.22 -11.54 -7.93
CA LEU A 34 14.06 -11.42 -7.05
C LEU A 34 13.70 -9.96 -6.82
N ASP A 35 12.48 -9.61 -7.16
CA ASP A 35 11.84 -8.35 -6.88
C ASP A 35 11.19 -8.34 -5.51
N LEU A 36 10.86 -7.15 -5.01
CA LEU A 36 10.43 -6.96 -3.63
C LEU A 36 9.12 -6.18 -3.57
N TYR A 37 8.12 -6.76 -2.91
CA TYR A 37 6.91 -6.06 -2.48
C TYR A 37 6.88 -5.91 -0.96
N ILE A 38 6.51 -4.72 -0.47
CA ILE A 38 6.43 -4.41 0.95
C ILE A 38 5.06 -3.86 1.26
N THR A 39 4.36 -4.54 2.18
CA THR A 39 3.11 -4.02 2.73
C THR A 39 3.39 -3.04 3.85
N ASN A 40 2.64 -1.95 3.85
CA ASN A 40 2.73 -0.93 4.86
C ASN A 40 1.40 -0.79 5.61
N TYR A 41 1.51 -0.65 6.91
CA TYR A 41 0.41 -0.35 7.81
C TYR A 41 0.40 1.15 8.11
N LYS A 42 0.74 1.53 9.30
CA LYS A 42 0.96 2.91 9.72
C LYS A 42 1.85 2.92 10.97
N ARG A 43 2.88 3.75 10.96
CA ARG A 43 3.80 3.83 12.11
C ARG A 43 3.10 4.38 13.35
N LEU A 44 2.27 5.40 13.16
CA LEU A 44 1.65 6.12 14.24
C LEU A 44 0.27 6.60 13.78
N ALA A 45 -0.78 6.00 14.31
CA ALA A 45 -2.13 6.43 14.03
C ALA A 45 -2.37 7.83 14.61
N MET A 46 -3.25 8.60 13.97
CA MET A 46 -3.55 9.96 14.42
C MET A 46 -4.08 9.99 15.85
N ARG A 47 -4.85 8.97 16.25
CA ARG A 47 -5.35 8.81 17.62
C ARG A 47 -4.23 8.68 18.68
N ASP A 48 -3.05 8.20 18.26
CA ASP A 48 -1.89 8.03 19.14
C ASP A 48 -1.01 9.28 19.19
N SER A 49 -1.17 10.17 18.19
CA SER A 49 -0.39 11.40 18.04
C SER A 49 -1.08 12.62 18.63
N LEU A 50 -2.40 12.68 18.59
CA LEU A 50 -3.19 13.87 18.95
C LEU A 50 -4.33 13.49 19.91
N PRO A 51 -4.70 14.42 20.82
CA PRO A 51 -5.80 14.18 21.74
C PRO A 51 -7.16 14.10 21.02
N PRO A 52 -8.09 13.27 21.49
CA PRO A 52 -9.41 13.06 20.87
C PRO A 52 -10.16 14.36 20.47
N PRO A 53 -10.16 15.44 21.24
CA PRO A 53 -10.85 16.67 20.85
C PRO A 53 -10.31 17.28 19.54
N VAL A 54 -9.01 17.11 19.26
CA VAL A 54 -8.37 17.65 18.04
C VAL A 54 -8.74 16.84 16.81
N ILE A 55 -8.82 15.53 16.95
CA ILE A 55 -9.13 14.59 15.87
C ILE A 55 -10.61 14.17 15.87
N SER A 56 -11.47 14.88 16.59
CA SER A 56 -12.90 14.57 16.62
C SER A 56 -13.50 14.65 15.21
N PHE A 57 -14.55 13.88 14.97
CA PHE A 57 -15.25 13.86 13.70
C PHE A 57 -15.65 15.27 13.25
N ASP A 58 -16.31 16.04 14.12
CA ASP A 58 -16.82 17.37 13.80
C ASP A 58 -15.71 18.40 13.54
N ASN A 59 -14.54 18.24 14.16
CA ASN A 59 -13.43 19.19 13.99
C ASN A 59 -12.60 18.96 12.75
N THR A 60 -12.76 17.82 12.09
CA THR A 60 -11.94 17.42 10.94
C THR A 60 -12.69 17.43 9.63
N LEU A 61 -14.01 17.58 9.64
CA LEU A 61 -14.85 17.55 8.46
C LEU A 61 -15.37 18.94 8.07
N MET A 62 -15.59 19.13 6.78
CA MET A 62 -16.35 20.25 6.24
C MET A 62 -17.24 19.76 5.08
N GLU A 63 -18.39 20.41 4.90
CA GLU A 63 -19.24 20.20 3.75
C GLU A 63 -18.71 20.96 2.53
N LEU A 64 -18.61 20.25 1.39
CA LEU A 64 -18.26 20.87 0.12
C LEU A 64 -19.48 21.18 -0.73
N THR A 65 -19.29 22.08 -1.67
CA THR A 65 -20.15 22.26 -2.85
C THR A 65 -20.41 20.90 -3.49
N ASN A 66 -21.67 20.53 -3.68
CA ASN A 66 -22.19 19.24 -4.14
C ASN A 66 -22.47 18.19 -3.05
N ASN A 67 -22.76 18.63 -1.84
CA ASN A 67 -23.12 17.73 -0.73
C ASN A 67 -22.08 16.64 -0.43
N ARG A 68 -20.79 16.91 -0.69
CA ARG A 68 -19.70 15.98 -0.36
C ARG A 68 -18.97 16.51 0.85
N TRP A 69 -18.79 15.67 1.84
CA TRP A 69 -17.92 15.92 2.97
C TRP A 69 -16.46 15.69 2.59
N ILE A 70 -15.60 16.56 3.02
CA ILE A 70 -14.15 16.38 2.93
C ILE A 70 -13.51 16.53 4.31
N VAL A 71 -12.33 15.94 4.44
CA VAL A 71 -11.50 16.13 5.62
C VAL A 71 -10.70 17.42 5.46
N MET A 72 -10.70 18.24 6.51
CA MET A 72 -9.98 19.52 6.50
C MET A 72 -8.46 19.34 6.67
N PRO A 73 -7.63 20.22 6.08
CA PRO A 73 -6.22 20.27 6.45
C PRO A 73 -6.03 20.54 7.96
N PRO A 74 -5.01 19.99 8.60
CA PRO A 74 -3.96 19.15 8.01
C PRO A 74 -4.33 17.67 7.84
N PHE A 75 -5.54 17.27 8.20
CA PHE A 75 -5.96 15.87 8.30
C PHE A 75 -6.38 15.24 6.96
N ASN A 76 -6.54 16.03 5.91
CA ASN A 76 -7.00 15.57 4.58
C ASN A 76 -6.05 14.59 3.87
N LYS A 77 -4.84 14.43 4.38
CA LYS A 77 -3.88 13.43 3.92
C LYS A 77 -3.90 12.13 4.73
N GLU A 78 -4.61 12.14 5.84
CA GLU A 78 -4.65 11.05 6.82
C GLU A 78 -5.99 10.34 6.87
N TYR A 79 -7.05 11.00 6.39
CA TYR A 79 -8.41 10.49 6.42
C TYR A 79 -9.14 10.70 5.10
N GLU A 80 -10.00 9.77 4.79
CA GLU A 80 -11.01 9.88 3.73
C GLU A 80 -12.43 9.73 4.28
N THR A 81 -13.42 10.06 3.46
CA THR A 81 -14.83 9.96 3.84
C THR A 81 -15.62 9.14 2.84
N GLU A 82 -16.54 8.34 3.36
CA GLU A 82 -17.48 7.55 2.58
C GLU A 82 -18.89 7.71 3.16
N VAL A 83 -19.90 7.70 2.30
CA VAL A 83 -21.31 7.59 2.73
C VAL A 83 -21.79 6.16 2.49
N ARG A 84 -22.01 5.43 3.56
CA ARG A 84 -22.51 4.05 3.54
C ARG A 84 -23.85 3.98 4.28
N ASN A 85 -24.90 3.51 3.61
CA ASN A 85 -26.26 3.44 4.18
C ASN A 85 -26.78 4.77 4.76
N ASN A 86 -26.54 5.88 4.09
CA ASN A 86 -26.84 7.25 4.54
C ASN A 86 -26.11 7.69 5.83
N ILE A 87 -25.05 6.99 6.20
CA ILE A 87 -24.18 7.37 7.33
C ILE A 87 -22.86 7.86 6.74
N LEU A 88 -22.45 9.06 7.14
CA LEU A 88 -21.11 9.57 6.82
C LEU A 88 -20.09 8.88 7.72
N LEU A 89 -19.15 8.22 7.11
CA LEU A 89 -18.03 7.56 7.76
C LEU A 89 -16.74 8.31 7.43
N ARG A 90 -15.77 8.24 8.32
CA ARG A 90 -14.43 8.77 8.13
C ARG A 90 -13.44 7.69 8.52
N PHE A 91 -12.56 7.36 7.59
CA PHE A 91 -11.54 6.33 7.78
C PHE A 91 -10.16 6.95 7.82
N GLU A 92 -9.33 6.52 8.73
CA GLU A 92 -7.91 6.82 8.70
C GLU A 92 -7.26 5.93 7.63
N MET A 93 -6.47 6.54 6.75
CA MET A 93 -5.76 5.83 5.70
C MET A 93 -4.40 5.36 6.21
N ALA A 94 -3.98 4.19 5.79
CA ALA A 94 -2.64 3.66 6.04
C ALA A 94 -1.58 4.30 5.11
N GLU A 95 -0.37 3.76 5.11
CA GLU A 95 0.68 4.14 4.16
C GLU A 95 0.55 3.31 2.88
N VAL A 96 1.06 3.86 1.79
CA VAL A 96 1.08 3.18 0.49
C VAL A 96 2.07 2.03 0.53
N ASP A 97 1.69 0.88 0.00
CA ASP A 97 2.59 -0.24 -0.22
C ASP A 97 3.68 0.09 -1.24
N GLN A 98 4.77 -0.64 -1.20
CA GLN A 98 5.94 -0.36 -2.05
C GLN A 98 6.32 -1.59 -2.88
N PHE A 99 6.50 -1.36 -4.18
CA PHE A 99 6.96 -2.37 -5.11
C PHE A 99 8.30 -1.96 -5.72
N TYR A 100 9.27 -2.86 -5.74
CA TYR A 100 10.61 -2.62 -6.24
C TYR A 100 11.04 -3.71 -7.22
N LEU A 101 11.58 -3.29 -8.36
CA LEU A 101 12.32 -4.17 -9.26
C LEU A 101 13.80 -4.16 -8.89
N ASN A 102 14.40 -5.33 -8.90
CA ASN A 102 15.83 -5.57 -8.71
C ASN A 102 16.56 -5.53 -10.08
N ASP A 103 17.83 -5.21 -10.11
CA ASP A 103 18.66 -5.21 -11.32
C ASP A 103 19.68 -6.39 -11.36
N GLY A 104 19.47 -7.40 -10.54
CA GLY A 104 20.37 -8.54 -10.39
C GLY A 104 21.69 -8.25 -9.69
N LYS A 105 21.92 -7.00 -9.28
CA LYS A 105 23.12 -6.56 -8.55
C LYS A 105 22.81 -6.10 -7.13
N GLY A 106 21.53 -6.23 -6.73
CA GLY A 106 21.05 -5.80 -5.43
C GLY A 106 20.65 -4.31 -5.37
N ASN A 107 20.48 -3.65 -6.52
CA ASN A 107 19.89 -2.32 -6.56
C ASN A 107 18.39 -2.43 -6.84
N PHE A 108 17.59 -1.92 -5.92
CA PHE A 108 16.15 -1.95 -6.00
C PHE A 108 15.61 -0.59 -6.44
N LYS A 109 14.84 -0.58 -7.51
CA LYS A 109 14.17 0.60 -8.05
C LYS A 109 12.70 0.57 -7.66
N LEU A 110 12.22 1.61 -6.93
CA LEU A 110 10.81 1.77 -6.63
C LEU A 110 10.02 1.95 -7.94
N ILE A 111 8.97 1.15 -8.08
CA ILE A 111 8.07 1.17 -9.23
C ILE A 111 6.71 1.70 -8.78
N ASP A 112 6.15 2.55 -9.60
CA ASP A 112 4.78 2.99 -9.47
C ASP A 112 3.86 1.87 -9.98
N ILE A 113 3.12 1.23 -9.06
CA ILE A 113 2.26 0.08 -9.40
C ILE A 113 1.16 0.48 -10.39
N THR A 114 0.73 1.75 -10.39
CA THR A 114 -0.29 2.26 -11.33
C THR A 114 0.20 2.34 -12.77
N GLN A 115 1.52 2.26 -12.97
CA GLN A 115 2.18 2.26 -14.28
C GLN A 115 2.84 0.91 -14.60
N SER A 116 2.56 -0.10 -13.82
CA SER A 116 3.08 -1.45 -13.98
C SER A 116 2.18 -2.30 -14.89
N HIS A 117 2.58 -3.55 -15.10
CA HIS A 117 1.78 -4.54 -15.84
C HIS A 117 0.70 -5.22 -14.98
N PHE A 118 0.58 -4.82 -13.72
CA PHE A 118 -0.43 -5.35 -12.82
C PHE A 118 -1.81 -4.74 -13.09
N THR A 119 -2.83 -5.59 -12.98
CA THR A 119 -4.24 -5.21 -12.97
C THR A 119 -4.90 -5.66 -11.67
N ASP A 120 -6.10 -5.17 -11.38
CA ASP A 120 -6.91 -5.71 -10.30
C ASP A 120 -7.48 -7.11 -10.66
N GLU A 121 -8.18 -7.75 -9.72
CA GLU A 121 -8.82 -9.05 -9.90
C GLU A 121 -9.91 -9.09 -10.99
N ASN A 122 -10.33 -7.93 -11.49
CA ASN A 122 -11.31 -7.79 -12.58
C ASN A 122 -10.64 -7.48 -13.92
N GLY A 123 -9.30 -7.41 -13.96
CA GLY A 123 -8.50 -7.06 -15.13
C GLY A 123 -8.52 -5.55 -15.45
N GLN A 124 -8.88 -4.71 -14.47
CA GLN A 124 -8.83 -3.27 -14.63
C GLN A 124 -7.46 -2.73 -14.21
N SER A 125 -7.00 -1.68 -14.88
CA SER A 125 -5.76 -0.99 -14.48
C SER A 125 -5.89 -0.44 -13.06
N ILE A 126 -4.78 -0.50 -12.33
CA ILE A 126 -4.69 0.12 -11.01
C ILE A 126 -4.52 1.63 -11.22
N GLU A 127 -5.57 2.41 -10.95
CA GLU A 127 -5.57 3.85 -11.28
C GLU A 127 -4.99 4.73 -10.17
N GLU A 128 -4.92 4.23 -8.93
CA GLU A 128 -4.46 4.99 -7.78
C GLU A 128 -3.65 4.15 -6.80
N HIS A 129 -2.81 4.81 -6.02
CA HIS A 129 -2.10 4.20 -4.91
C HIS A 129 -3.06 4.01 -3.75
N LEU A 130 -3.45 2.76 -3.50
CA LEU A 130 -4.31 2.44 -2.38
C LEU A 130 -3.53 2.56 -1.07
N ARG A 131 -4.19 3.11 -0.06
CA ARG A 131 -3.68 3.28 1.30
C ARG A 131 -4.40 2.34 2.24
N ASP A 132 -4.37 1.07 1.87
CA ASP A 132 -4.95 -0.03 2.62
C ASP A 132 -4.06 -0.38 3.84
N TRP A 133 -4.64 -1.02 4.84
CA TRP A 133 -3.93 -1.40 6.04
C TRP A 133 -3.24 -2.77 5.84
N GLY A 134 -2.14 -2.78 5.08
CA GLY A 134 -1.44 -4.00 4.68
C GLY A 134 -0.84 -4.77 5.87
N LEU A 135 -1.18 -6.04 5.97
CA LEU A 135 -0.66 -6.96 6.99
C LEU A 135 0.35 -7.94 6.42
N MET A 136 0.05 -8.52 5.26
CA MET A 136 0.87 -9.53 4.63
C MET A 136 0.75 -9.46 3.12
N ALA A 137 1.85 -9.66 2.41
CA ALA A 137 1.85 -9.94 0.99
C ALA A 137 2.49 -11.28 0.69
N GLN A 138 2.05 -11.91 -0.41
CA GLN A 138 2.71 -13.07 -0.99
C GLN A 138 2.59 -13.01 -2.51
N PHE A 139 3.63 -13.50 -3.18
CA PHE A 139 3.57 -13.77 -4.60
C PHE A 139 3.09 -15.20 -4.86
N ARG A 140 2.19 -15.35 -5.83
CA ARG A 140 1.68 -16.64 -6.28
C ARG A 140 1.07 -16.49 -7.67
N ASP A 141 1.28 -17.46 -8.53
CA ASP A 141 0.54 -17.58 -9.78
C ASP A 141 -0.91 -18.00 -9.46
N ILE A 142 -1.83 -17.04 -9.47
CA ILE A 142 -3.24 -17.22 -9.07
C ILE A 142 -4.07 -17.68 -10.26
N ASN A 143 -3.76 -17.16 -11.45
CA ASN A 143 -4.50 -17.43 -12.69
C ASN A 143 -3.92 -18.56 -13.55
N ASN A 144 -2.76 -19.14 -13.16
CA ASN A 144 -2.00 -20.19 -13.85
C ASN A 144 -1.45 -19.75 -15.22
N ASP A 145 -0.96 -18.52 -15.31
CA ASP A 145 -0.31 -17.97 -16.50
C ASP A 145 1.23 -17.99 -16.45
N THR A 146 1.79 -18.47 -15.34
CA THR A 146 3.23 -18.56 -15.02
C THR A 146 3.87 -17.26 -14.54
N HIS A 147 3.15 -16.16 -14.47
CA HIS A 147 3.63 -14.91 -13.88
C HIS A 147 3.21 -14.84 -12.42
N PRO A 148 4.11 -14.42 -11.52
CA PRO A 148 3.75 -14.25 -10.11
C PRO A 148 2.81 -13.06 -9.89
N ASP A 149 1.59 -13.33 -9.42
CA ASP A 149 0.64 -12.33 -8.96
C ASP A 149 0.92 -11.94 -7.50
N ILE A 150 0.38 -10.81 -7.04
CA ILE A 150 0.51 -10.36 -5.66
C ILE A 150 -0.83 -10.52 -4.95
N TYR A 151 -0.87 -11.27 -3.84
CA TYR A 151 -2.00 -11.30 -2.92
C TYR A 151 -1.65 -10.56 -1.64
N ILE A 152 -2.51 -9.64 -1.22
CA ILE A 152 -2.32 -8.79 -0.06
C ILE A 152 -3.48 -8.97 0.90
N CYS A 153 -3.16 -9.36 2.14
CA CYS A 153 -4.14 -9.35 3.23
C CYS A 153 -4.09 -7.98 3.91
N ASN A 154 -5.24 -7.36 4.04
CA ASN A 154 -5.41 -6.07 4.68
C ASN A 154 -6.20 -6.20 5.98
N ASP A 155 -6.17 -5.16 6.82
CA ASP A 155 -6.90 -5.06 8.08
C ASP A 155 -8.03 -4.03 8.00
N PHE A 156 -8.88 -4.00 9.03
CA PHE A 156 -10.02 -3.10 9.18
C PHE A 156 -11.01 -3.14 8.00
N GLU A 157 -11.33 -1.97 7.48
CA GLU A 157 -12.32 -1.80 6.42
C GLU A 157 -11.74 -2.01 5.01
N SER A 158 -10.41 -2.14 4.90
CA SER A 158 -9.75 -2.38 3.62
C SER A 158 -9.93 -3.84 3.19
N PRO A 159 -10.44 -4.10 1.98
CA PRO A 159 -10.51 -5.46 1.46
C PRO A 159 -9.12 -6.01 1.15
N ASP A 160 -8.98 -7.34 1.18
CA ASP A 160 -7.83 -8.00 0.59
C ASP A 160 -7.73 -7.66 -0.90
N ARG A 161 -6.50 -7.68 -1.44
CA ARG A 161 -6.24 -7.36 -2.85
C ARG A 161 -5.56 -8.52 -3.56
N ALA A 162 -5.88 -8.66 -4.82
CA ALA A 162 -5.14 -9.51 -5.75
C ALA A 162 -4.71 -8.65 -6.96
N TRP A 163 -3.42 -8.43 -7.09
CA TRP A 163 -2.86 -7.74 -8.26
C TRP A 163 -2.37 -8.80 -9.24
N ILE A 164 -2.99 -8.83 -10.41
CA ILE A 164 -2.71 -9.83 -11.45
C ILE A 164 -1.60 -9.31 -12.36
N ASN A 165 -0.54 -10.08 -12.46
CA ASN A 165 0.58 -9.81 -13.35
C ASN A 165 0.27 -10.29 -14.77
N ASN A 166 0.34 -9.39 -15.74
CA ASN A 166 0.03 -9.71 -17.13
C ASN A 166 1.29 -9.92 -18.01
N GLY A 167 2.47 -9.97 -17.38
CA GLY A 167 3.76 -10.21 -18.06
C GLY A 167 4.36 -8.99 -18.73
#